data_b90af9234eb8da23d62e86d8905407dd
#
_entry.id   b90af9234eb8da23d62e86d8905407dd
#
_cell.length_a   1.000
_cell.length_b   1.000
_cell.length_c   1.000
_cell.angle_alpha   90.00
_cell.angle_beta   90.00
_cell.angle_gamma   90.00
#
_symmetry.space_group_name_H-M   'P 1'
#
loop_
_entity.id
_entity.type
_entity.pdbx_description
1 polymer ?
#
loop_
_entity_poly.entity_id
_entity_poly.type
_entity_poly.pdbx_seq_one_letter_code
_entity_poly.pdbx_strand_id
1 'polypeptide(L)'
;MKEECLICKAPLEYLQEDMEMECQLCHKKEKSKTRCVNGHYVCNECHMQGIDCLVGLCLRETSKDPAAILNKMMEQPFCHMHGPEHHIMVGMALLTAYKNSGGELELKNALVEMNSRGRSVPGGACGFWGACGAGISAGMFISIVTGSTPLGKENFGLSHKMTASALNAIGEIGGPRCCKRDSYLSILQAVDFVKENLGISMERPKIRCSFRSQNNQCIGKRCPFCK
;
A
#
# COMPACT_ATOMS: atom_id res chain seq x y z
N MET A 1 5.48 13.52 9.87
CA MET A 1 6.41 14.00 8.80
C MET A 1 5.56 14.72 7.77
N LYS A 2 5.93 15.94 7.41
CA LYS A 2 5.29 16.67 6.30
C LYS A 2 5.57 15.93 4.99
N GLU A 3 4.76 16.12 3.95
CA GLU A 3 5.13 15.73 2.57
C GLU A 3 6.30 16.58 2.13
N GLU A 4 7.46 16.05 2.35
CA GLU A 4 8.68 16.79 2.21
C GLU A 4 9.67 15.94 1.42
N CYS A 5 10.44 16.60 0.61
CA CYS A 5 11.56 16.02 -0.09
C CYS A 5 12.47 15.26 0.90
N LEU A 6 12.82 14.01 0.59
CA LEU A 6 13.72 13.22 1.43
C LEU A 6 15.11 13.86 1.60
N ILE A 7 15.49 14.75 0.66
CA ILE A 7 16.80 15.40 0.63
C ILE A 7 16.78 16.73 1.42
N CYS A 8 15.84 17.64 1.09
CA CYS A 8 15.88 19.01 1.62
C CYS A 8 14.63 19.43 2.39
N LYS A 9 13.68 18.54 2.59
CA LYS A 9 12.41 18.77 3.31
C LYS A 9 11.48 19.84 2.70
N ALA A 10 11.77 20.29 1.49
CA ALA A 10 10.90 21.20 0.75
C ALA A 10 9.66 20.47 0.20
N PRO A 11 8.56 21.19 -0.11
CA PRO A 11 7.36 20.60 -0.70
C PRO A 11 7.62 19.85 -2.00
N LEU A 12 6.78 18.86 -2.29
CA LEU A 12 6.77 18.18 -3.59
C LEU A 12 5.83 18.91 -4.55
N GLU A 13 6.17 18.87 -5.84
CA GLU A 13 5.33 19.32 -6.95
C GLU A 13 5.06 18.19 -7.92
N TYR A 14 3.88 18.23 -8.54
CA TYR A 14 3.43 17.26 -9.54
C TYR A 14 3.31 17.95 -10.90
N LEU A 15 4.08 17.46 -11.87
CA LEU A 15 4.18 18.02 -13.21
C LEU A 15 3.08 17.49 -14.11
N GLN A 16 2.72 18.25 -15.14
CA GLN A 16 1.75 17.85 -16.17
C GLN A 16 2.35 16.81 -17.12
N GLU A 17 3.64 16.92 -17.43
CA GLU A 17 4.36 16.07 -18.35
C GLU A 17 5.48 15.29 -17.65
N ASP A 18 5.83 14.13 -18.20
CA ASP A 18 6.98 13.36 -17.75
C ASP A 18 8.28 14.10 -18.10
N MET A 19 9.15 14.24 -17.11
CA MET A 19 10.50 14.78 -17.27
C MET A 19 11.53 13.73 -16.92
N GLU A 20 12.66 13.71 -17.63
CA GLU A 20 13.81 12.92 -17.21
C GLU A 20 14.40 13.54 -15.93
N MET A 21 14.53 12.71 -14.90
CA MET A 21 15.05 13.10 -13.59
C MET A 21 16.11 12.13 -13.12
N GLU A 22 17.12 12.66 -12.43
CA GLU A 22 18.17 11.86 -11.81
C GLU A 22 17.91 11.71 -10.32
N CYS A 23 17.89 10.46 -9.84
CA CYS A 23 17.74 10.16 -8.42
C CYS A 23 18.94 10.66 -7.63
N GLN A 24 18.69 11.47 -6.59
CA GLN A 24 19.74 12.05 -5.74
C GLN A 24 20.49 11.02 -4.87
N LEU A 25 19.99 9.78 -4.77
CA LEU A 25 20.59 8.73 -3.95
C LEU A 25 21.36 7.70 -4.75
N CYS A 26 20.82 7.25 -5.89
CA CYS A 26 21.45 6.18 -6.71
C CYS A 26 21.87 6.63 -8.11
N HIS A 27 21.62 7.88 -8.47
CA HIS A 27 21.95 8.49 -9.78
C HIS A 27 21.28 7.83 -11.00
N LYS A 28 20.29 6.93 -10.79
CA LYS A 28 19.47 6.39 -11.85
C LYS A 28 18.67 7.51 -12.52
N LYS A 29 18.64 7.51 -13.85
CA LYS A 29 17.79 8.42 -14.63
C LYS A 29 16.52 7.69 -15.05
N GLU A 30 15.39 8.33 -14.84
CA GLU A 30 14.08 7.82 -15.26
C GLU A 30 13.07 8.96 -15.43
N LYS A 31 11.99 8.69 -16.15
CA LYS A 31 10.91 9.67 -16.34
C LYS A 31 10.01 9.70 -15.11
N SER A 32 9.68 10.89 -14.65
CA SER A 32 8.77 11.10 -13.52
C SER A 32 7.99 12.40 -13.67
N LYS A 33 6.79 12.45 -13.06
CA LYS A 33 5.98 13.67 -12.90
C LYS A 33 6.09 14.26 -11.49
N THR A 34 6.93 13.71 -10.62
CA THR A 34 7.01 14.15 -9.22
C THR A 34 8.44 14.52 -8.88
N ARG A 35 8.64 15.73 -8.38
CA ARG A 35 9.91 16.20 -7.82
C ARG A 35 9.67 17.17 -6.69
N CYS A 36 10.72 17.58 -6.00
CA CYS A 36 10.68 18.66 -5.03
C CYS A 36 10.75 20.03 -5.77
N VAL A 37 10.15 21.06 -5.18
CA VAL A 37 10.20 22.45 -5.74
C VAL A 37 11.63 22.97 -5.95
N ASN A 38 12.64 22.38 -5.29
CA ASN A 38 14.06 22.66 -5.48
C ASN A 38 14.73 21.70 -6.50
N GLY A 39 13.94 20.91 -7.25
CA GLY A 39 14.43 20.02 -8.29
C GLY A 39 14.92 18.64 -7.84
N HIS A 40 14.92 18.31 -6.55
CA HIS A 40 15.34 16.99 -6.08
C HIS A 40 14.32 15.91 -6.44
N TYR A 41 14.84 14.77 -6.89
CA TYR A 41 14.09 13.56 -7.18
C TYR A 41 14.68 12.35 -6.45
N VAL A 42 13.84 11.46 -5.95
CA VAL A 42 14.22 10.17 -5.37
C VAL A 42 13.37 9.08 -6.01
N CYS A 43 14.02 8.08 -6.64
CA CYS A 43 13.32 6.99 -7.32
C CYS A 43 12.57 6.06 -6.32
N ASN A 44 11.60 5.31 -6.83
CA ASN A 44 10.79 4.42 -6.00
C ASN A 44 11.65 3.39 -5.24
N GLU A 45 12.70 2.86 -5.85
CA GLU A 45 13.60 1.88 -5.22
C GLU A 45 14.30 2.47 -3.99
N CYS A 46 14.86 3.67 -4.13
CA CYS A 46 15.50 4.36 -3.01
C CYS A 46 14.48 4.83 -1.95
N HIS A 47 13.27 5.19 -2.37
CA HIS A 47 12.20 5.55 -1.45
C HIS A 47 11.74 4.35 -0.60
N MET A 48 11.77 3.15 -1.16
CA MET A 48 11.39 1.90 -0.51
C MET A 48 12.56 1.21 0.22
N GLN A 49 13.68 1.88 0.42
CA GLN A 49 14.82 1.31 1.12
C GLN A 49 14.44 0.90 2.55
N GLY A 50 14.75 -0.35 2.93
CA GLY A 50 14.38 -0.92 4.23
C GLY A 50 13.11 -1.79 4.24
N ILE A 51 12.31 -1.80 3.15
CA ILE A 51 11.07 -2.58 3.12
C ILE A 51 11.28 -4.10 3.26
N ASP A 52 12.45 -4.60 2.87
CA ASP A 52 12.76 -6.03 2.92
C ASP A 52 12.76 -6.58 4.36
N CYS A 53 12.99 -5.73 5.36
CA CYS A 53 12.91 -6.14 6.78
C CYS A 53 11.49 -6.55 7.20
N LEU A 54 10.45 -6.12 6.47
CA LEU A 54 9.06 -6.46 6.76
C LEU A 54 8.75 -7.94 6.61
N VAL A 55 9.48 -8.67 5.76
CA VAL A 55 9.34 -10.13 5.66
C VAL A 55 9.61 -10.77 7.02
N GLY A 56 10.71 -10.38 7.68
CA GLY A 56 11.05 -10.87 9.01
C GLY A 56 10.05 -10.47 10.10
N LEU A 57 9.45 -9.28 9.99
CA LEU A 57 8.38 -8.83 10.88
C LEU A 57 7.13 -9.73 10.70
N CYS A 58 6.68 -9.92 9.47
CA CYS A 58 5.50 -10.73 9.14
C CYS A 58 5.65 -12.20 9.58
N LEU A 59 6.82 -12.80 9.40
CA LEU A 59 7.07 -14.19 9.79
C LEU A 59 7.00 -14.43 11.31
N ARG A 60 7.20 -13.39 12.12
CA ARG A 60 7.09 -13.47 13.59
C ARG A 60 5.72 -13.00 14.11
N GLU A 61 4.89 -12.47 13.24
CA GLU A 61 3.60 -11.92 13.64
C GLU A 61 2.55 -13.02 13.80
N THR A 62 1.76 -12.93 14.87
CA THR A 62 0.69 -13.90 15.18
C THR A 62 -0.72 -13.30 15.15
N SER A 63 -0.83 -11.99 14.99
CA SER A 63 -2.11 -11.31 14.93
C SER A 63 -2.96 -11.76 13.74
N LYS A 64 -4.25 -11.86 13.94
CA LYS A 64 -5.28 -12.08 12.90
C LYS A 64 -5.90 -10.77 12.40
N ASP A 65 -5.54 -9.65 13.04
CA ASP A 65 -5.97 -8.30 12.65
C ASP A 65 -4.96 -7.70 11.66
N PRO A 66 -5.31 -7.61 10.36
CA PRO A 66 -4.39 -7.08 9.35
C PRO A 66 -4.09 -5.59 9.53
N ALA A 67 -4.97 -4.81 10.18
CA ALA A 67 -4.67 -3.40 10.44
C ALA A 67 -3.69 -3.23 11.61
N ALA A 68 -3.73 -4.10 12.62
CA ALA A 68 -2.73 -4.12 13.68
C ALA A 68 -1.34 -4.46 13.12
N ILE A 69 -1.26 -5.43 12.22
CA ILE A 69 -0.02 -5.78 11.51
C ILE A 69 0.47 -4.60 10.67
N LEU A 70 -0.42 -4.00 9.88
CA LEU A 70 -0.10 -2.84 9.04
C LEU A 70 0.41 -1.65 9.86
N ASN A 71 -0.19 -1.38 11.04
CA ASN A 71 0.25 -0.30 11.91
C ASN A 71 1.70 -0.49 12.36
N LYS A 72 2.08 -1.70 12.77
CA LYS A 72 3.48 -2.03 13.12
C LYS A 72 4.45 -1.77 11.96
N MET A 73 4.02 -2.03 10.72
CA MET A 73 4.81 -1.70 9.54
C MET A 73 4.89 -0.19 9.31
N MET A 74 3.77 0.53 9.48
CA MET A 74 3.70 1.97 9.29
C MET A 74 4.50 2.77 10.32
N GLU A 75 4.82 2.16 11.47
CA GLU A 75 5.65 2.73 12.53
C GLU A 75 7.16 2.56 12.28
N GLN A 76 7.54 1.77 11.26
CA GLN A 76 8.96 1.59 10.93
C GLN A 76 9.57 2.91 10.41
N PRO A 77 10.85 3.19 10.75
CA PRO A 77 11.50 4.46 10.40
C PRO A 77 11.53 4.81 8.92
N PHE A 78 11.54 3.78 8.04
CA PHE A 78 11.54 3.96 6.58
C PHE A 78 10.14 4.24 6.01
N CYS A 79 9.08 4.03 6.79
CA CYS A 79 7.71 4.25 6.29
C CYS A 79 7.34 5.73 6.36
N HIS A 80 7.21 6.37 5.22
CA HIS A 80 6.83 7.77 5.10
C HIS A 80 5.32 7.98 5.31
N MET A 81 4.89 9.23 5.46
CA MET A 81 3.45 9.55 5.52
C MET A 81 2.75 9.12 4.23
N HIS A 82 3.37 9.38 3.10
CA HIS A 82 2.95 8.97 1.76
C HIS A 82 4.13 8.36 1.01
N GLY A 83 3.90 7.23 0.34
CA GLY A 83 4.94 6.57 -0.43
C GLY A 83 4.53 5.21 -0.98
N PRO A 84 5.30 4.69 -1.95
CA PRO A 84 5.01 3.43 -2.63
C PRO A 84 5.18 2.20 -1.72
N GLU A 85 5.82 2.30 -0.57
CA GLU A 85 5.91 1.22 0.41
C GLU A 85 4.53 0.67 0.82
N HIS A 86 3.50 1.54 0.82
CA HIS A 86 2.13 1.13 1.11
C HIS A 86 1.55 0.16 0.09
N HIS A 87 2.07 0.17 -1.15
CA HIS A 87 1.66 -0.77 -2.21
C HIS A 87 2.09 -2.22 -1.92
N ILE A 88 3.06 -2.40 -1.03
CA ILE A 88 3.58 -3.69 -0.57
C ILE A 88 2.97 -4.05 0.79
N MET A 89 2.98 -3.11 1.72
CA MET A 89 2.60 -3.33 3.12
C MET A 89 1.16 -3.82 3.29
N VAL A 90 0.21 -3.31 2.49
CA VAL A 90 -1.20 -3.75 2.54
C VAL A 90 -1.30 -5.24 2.26
N GLY A 91 -0.70 -5.71 1.17
CA GLY A 91 -0.73 -7.12 0.80
C GLY A 91 0.03 -8.01 1.79
N MET A 92 1.19 -7.55 2.31
CA MET A 92 1.93 -8.30 3.32
C MET A 92 1.12 -8.47 4.61
N ALA A 93 0.44 -7.42 5.08
CA ALA A 93 -0.42 -7.47 6.26
C ALA A 93 -1.58 -8.45 6.07
N LEU A 94 -2.22 -8.41 4.90
CA LEU A 94 -3.31 -9.32 4.54
C LEU A 94 -2.84 -10.78 4.43
N LEU A 95 -1.72 -11.07 3.77
CA LEU A 95 -1.14 -12.41 3.68
C LEU A 95 -0.85 -12.99 5.06
N THR A 96 -0.28 -12.18 5.94
CA THR A 96 0.08 -12.58 7.31
C THR A 96 -1.17 -12.88 8.14
N ALA A 97 -2.15 -11.97 8.14
CA ALA A 97 -3.40 -12.17 8.87
C ALA A 97 -4.21 -13.35 8.33
N TYR A 98 -4.24 -13.54 6.99
CA TYR A 98 -4.86 -14.67 6.33
C TYR A 98 -4.24 -15.99 6.79
N LYS A 99 -2.91 -16.11 6.78
CA LYS A 99 -2.20 -17.29 7.29
C LYS A 99 -2.53 -17.56 8.75
N ASN A 100 -2.45 -16.55 9.59
CA ASN A 100 -2.72 -16.64 11.02
C ASN A 100 -4.19 -17.00 11.34
N SER A 101 -5.10 -16.75 10.39
CA SER A 101 -6.52 -17.10 10.47
C SER A 101 -6.86 -18.49 9.93
N GLY A 102 -5.86 -19.28 9.56
CA GLY A 102 -6.02 -20.66 9.06
C GLY A 102 -6.03 -20.79 7.54
N GLY A 103 -5.71 -19.70 6.81
CA GLY A 103 -5.55 -19.77 5.36
C GLY A 103 -4.31 -20.59 4.97
N GLU A 104 -4.43 -21.37 3.90
CA GLU A 104 -3.35 -22.22 3.41
C GLU A 104 -2.45 -21.46 2.44
N LEU A 105 -1.22 -21.19 2.83
CA LEU A 105 -0.14 -20.65 1.97
C LEU A 105 1.23 -20.86 2.61
N GLU A 106 2.25 -20.88 1.78
CA GLU A 106 3.65 -20.75 2.23
C GLU A 106 3.98 -19.25 2.41
N LEU A 107 3.87 -18.79 3.66
CA LEU A 107 3.89 -17.35 3.97
C LEU A 107 5.15 -16.65 3.47
N LYS A 108 6.33 -17.25 3.67
CA LYS A 108 7.60 -16.64 3.25
C LYS A 108 7.62 -16.37 1.75
N ASN A 109 7.23 -17.34 0.94
CA ASN A 109 7.21 -17.22 -0.52
C ASN A 109 6.17 -16.19 -0.97
N ALA A 110 4.98 -16.20 -0.34
CA ALA A 110 3.93 -15.22 -0.62
C ALA A 110 4.35 -13.78 -0.30
N LEU A 111 5.08 -13.56 0.79
CA LEU A 111 5.61 -12.24 1.16
C LEU A 111 6.69 -11.74 0.18
N VAL A 112 7.58 -12.64 -0.27
CA VAL A 112 8.58 -12.30 -1.28
C VAL A 112 7.92 -11.93 -2.61
N GLU A 113 6.92 -12.70 -3.02
CA GLU A 113 6.15 -12.43 -4.24
C GLU A 113 5.38 -11.11 -4.13
N MET A 114 4.76 -10.82 -2.99
CA MET A 114 4.08 -9.55 -2.74
C MET A 114 5.05 -8.37 -2.81
N ASN A 115 6.24 -8.50 -2.24
CA ASN A 115 7.28 -7.48 -2.33
C ASN A 115 7.67 -7.21 -3.80
N SER A 116 7.89 -8.27 -4.56
CA SER A 116 8.24 -8.16 -5.99
C SER A 116 7.15 -7.44 -6.79
N ARG A 117 5.89 -7.90 -6.67
CA ARG A 117 4.77 -7.30 -7.40
C ARG A 117 4.50 -5.86 -7.00
N GLY A 118 4.50 -5.57 -5.69
CA GLY A 118 4.21 -4.24 -5.18
C GLY A 118 5.24 -3.18 -5.60
N ARG A 119 6.51 -3.57 -5.76
CA ARG A 119 7.58 -2.68 -6.28
C ARG A 119 7.31 -2.22 -7.72
N SER A 120 6.55 -3.00 -8.50
CA SER A 120 6.21 -2.64 -9.87
C SER A 120 5.12 -1.56 -9.98
N VAL A 121 4.42 -1.24 -8.87
CA VAL A 121 3.40 -0.19 -8.85
C VAL A 121 4.06 1.15 -8.53
N PRO A 122 4.12 2.09 -9.49
CA PRO A 122 4.85 3.34 -9.30
C PRO A 122 4.18 4.26 -8.28
N GLY A 123 4.99 5.11 -7.65
CA GLY A 123 4.48 6.23 -6.88
C GLY A 123 3.65 7.18 -7.76
N GLY A 124 2.56 7.73 -7.22
CA GLY A 124 1.68 8.64 -7.96
C GLY A 124 0.59 7.95 -8.80
N ALA A 125 0.59 6.61 -8.95
CA ALA A 125 -0.43 5.87 -9.70
C ALA A 125 -1.85 6.20 -9.24
N CYS A 126 -2.07 6.47 -7.95
CA CYS A 126 -3.38 6.84 -7.41
C CYS A 126 -3.99 8.08 -8.09
N GLY A 127 -3.18 9.09 -8.40
CA GLY A 127 -3.65 10.32 -9.08
C GLY A 127 -3.56 10.24 -10.59
N PHE A 128 -2.45 9.71 -11.12
CA PHE A 128 -2.19 9.72 -12.56
C PHE A 128 -2.87 8.58 -13.33
N TRP A 129 -3.12 7.43 -12.68
CA TRP A 129 -3.75 6.26 -13.31
C TRP A 129 -5.15 5.98 -12.78
N GLY A 130 -5.61 6.74 -11.75
CA GLY A 130 -6.89 6.45 -11.09
C GLY A 130 -6.89 5.12 -10.32
N ALA A 131 -5.71 4.56 -10.04
CA ALA A 131 -5.55 3.25 -9.42
C ALA A 131 -4.62 3.33 -8.20
N CYS A 132 -5.21 3.45 -7.00
CA CYS A 132 -4.45 3.51 -5.77
C CYS A 132 -3.69 2.19 -5.53
N GLY A 133 -2.36 2.28 -5.30
CA GLY A 133 -1.53 1.10 -5.09
C GLY A 133 -1.92 0.28 -3.86
N ALA A 134 -2.58 0.85 -2.87
CA ALA A 134 -3.14 0.12 -1.74
C ALA A 134 -4.29 -0.81 -2.18
N GLY A 135 -5.18 -0.34 -3.06
CA GLY A 135 -6.25 -1.16 -3.64
C GLY A 135 -5.70 -2.25 -4.56
N ILE A 136 -4.70 -1.90 -5.40
CA ILE A 136 -4.00 -2.88 -6.24
C ILE A 136 -3.35 -3.97 -5.37
N SER A 137 -2.75 -3.60 -4.26
CA SER A 137 -2.09 -4.52 -3.31
C SER A 137 -3.09 -5.53 -2.71
N ALA A 138 -4.32 -5.11 -2.42
CA ALA A 138 -5.38 -6.02 -1.97
C ALA A 138 -5.77 -7.01 -3.08
N GLY A 139 -5.82 -6.60 -4.34
CA GLY A 139 -6.02 -7.49 -5.48
C GLY A 139 -4.86 -8.46 -5.69
N MET A 140 -3.62 -7.99 -5.55
CA MET A 140 -2.42 -8.84 -5.59
C MET A 140 -2.44 -9.91 -4.49
N PHE A 141 -2.90 -9.57 -3.27
CA PHE A 141 -3.09 -10.52 -2.19
C PHE A 141 -4.03 -11.65 -2.61
N ILE A 142 -5.22 -11.35 -3.14
CA ILE A 142 -6.13 -12.38 -3.65
C ILE A 142 -5.51 -13.19 -4.77
N SER A 143 -4.82 -12.54 -5.70
CA SER A 143 -4.10 -13.23 -6.79
C SER A 143 -3.08 -14.25 -6.26
N ILE A 144 -2.33 -13.91 -5.21
CA ILE A 144 -1.33 -14.79 -4.61
C ILE A 144 -1.99 -15.97 -3.89
N VAL A 145 -2.96 -15.74 -3.01
CA VAL A 145 -3.59 -16.80 -2.22
C VAL A 145 -4.43 -17.77 -3.06
N THR A 146 -4.91 -17.33 -4.24
CA THR A 146 -5.69 -18.16 -5.16
C THR A 146 -4.87 -18.73 -6.32
N GLY A 147 -3.58 -18.39 -6.42
CA GLY A 147 -2.74 -18.79 -7.55
C GLY A 147 -3.22 -18.24 -8.91
N SER A 148 -3.81 -17.05 -8.93
CA SER A 148 -4.36 -16.48 -10.17
C SER A 148 -3.28 -16.16 -11.19
N THR A 149 -3.57 -16.45 -12.45
CA THR A 149 -2.72 -16.14 -13.61
C THR A 149 -3.55 -15.44 -14.70
N PRO A 150 -2.91 -14.81 -15.71
CA PRO A 150 -3.63 -14.23 -16.84
C PRO A 150 -4.52 -15.22 -17.62
N LEU A 151 -4.24 -16.52 -17.51
CA LEU A 151 -5.05 -17.59 -18.11
C LEU A 151 -6.06 -18.20 -17.10
N GLY A 152 -6.10 -17.69 -15.88
CA GLY A 152 -7.04 -18.12 -14.85
C GLY A 152 -8.49 -17.79 -15.25
N LYS A 153 -9.44 -18.57 -14.73
CA LYS A 153 -10.88 -18.33 -14.94
C LYS A 153 -11.49 -17.61 -13.74
N GLU A 154 -11.96 -18.35 -12.74
CA GLU A 154 -12.61 -17.79 -11.54
C GLU A 154 -11.65 -16.96 -10.69
N ASN A 155 -10.43 -17.45 -10.47
CA ASN A 155 -9.41 -16.76 -9.66
C ASN A 155 -8.99 -15.43 -10.28
N PHE A 156 -8.94 -15.35 -11.62
CA PHE A 156 -8.72 -14.11 -12.35
C PHE A 156 -9.81 -13.08 -11.99
N GLY A 157 -11.09 -13.49 -12.02
CA GLY A 157 -12.20 -12.61 -11.67
C GLY A 157 -12.17 -12.15 -10.21
N LEU A 158 -11.79 -13.04 -9.27
CA LEU A 158 -11.73 -12.69 -7.84
C LEU A 158 -10.72 -11.59 -7.55
N SER A 159 -9.52 -11.68 -8.10
CA SER A 159 -8.48 -10.66 -7.89
C SER A 159 -8.90 -9.28 -8.40
N HIS A 160 -9.58 -9.23 -9.57
CA HIS A 160 -10.12 -8.00 -10.12
C HIS A 160 -11.26 -7.41 -9.28
N LYS A 161 -12.19 -8.26 -8.81
CA LYS A 161 -13.29 -7.83 -7.92
C LYS A 161 -12.75 -7.24 -6.62
N MET A 162 -11.71 -7.84 -6.03
CA MET A 162 -11.07 -7.30 -4.83
C MET A 162 -10.47 -5.92 -5.07
N THR A 163 -9.71 -5.76 -6.16
CA THR A 163 -9.14 -4.46 -6.54
C THR A 163 -10.26 -3.42 -6.74
N ALA A 164 -11.30 -3.77 -7.48
CA ALA A 164 -12.43 -2.88 -7.76
C ALA A 164 -13.14 -2.44 -6.46
N SER A 165 -13.39 -3.37 -5.53
CA SER A 165 -14.01 -3.07 -4.23
C SER A 165 -13.16 -2.08 -3.42
N ALA A 166 -11.84 -2.31 -3.33
CA ALA A 166 -10.95 -1.43 -2.62
C ALA A 166 -10.86 -0.03 -3.27
N LEU A 167 -10.77 0.04 -4.60
CA LEU A 167 -10.72 1.30 -5.34
C LEU A 167 -12.04 2.08 -5.22
N ASN A 168 -13.17 1.40 -5.24
CA ASN A 168 -14.48 2.04 -5.02
C ASN A 168 -14.55 2.69 -3.64
N ALA A 169 -14.19 1.97 -2.57
CA ALA A 169 -14.18 2.51 -1.21
C ALA A 169 -13.23 3.73 -1.06
N ILE A 170 -12.10 3.73 -1.77
CA ILE A 170 -11.18 4.86 -1.79
C ILE A 170 -11.80 6.04 -2.55
N GLY A 171 -12.43 5.77 -3.70
CA GLY A 171 -13.06 6.78 -4.54
C GLY A 171 -14.22 7.51 -3.86
N GLU A 172 -15.05 6.82 -3.08
CA GLU A 172 -16.16 7.40 -2.32
C GLU A 172 -15.69 8.43 -1.28
N ILE A 173 -14.54 8.22 -0.65
CA ILE A 173 -13.97 9.20 0.30
C ILE A 173 -13.33 10.37 -0.43
N GLY A 174 -12.72 10.10 -1.58
CA GLY A 174 -12.06 11.09 -2.42
C GLY A 174 -10.74 11.62 -1.85
N GLY A 175 -10.22 12.65 -2.55
CA GLY A 175 -8.92 13.24 -2.23
C GLY A 175 -8.92 14.33 -1.15
N PRO A 176 -7.72 14.88 -0.90
CA PRO A 176 -6.44 14.48 -1.46
C PRO A 176 -6.00 13.09 -0.99
N ARG A 177 -4.99 12.51 -1.66
CA ARG A 177 -4.46 11.18 -1.32
C ARG A 177 -4.07 11.07 0.16
N CYS A 178 -4.26 9.89 0.71
CA CYS A 178 -3.71 9.57 2.03
C CYS A 178 -3.38 8.08 2.10
N CYS A 179 -2.10 7.73 1.92
CA CYS A 179 -1.66 6.33 1.87
C CYS A 179 -2.07 5.52 3.10
N LYS A 180 -2.12 6.16 4.29
CA LYS A 180 -2.61 5.51 5.51
C LYS A 180 -4.12 5.19 5.43
N ARG A 181 -4.95 6.18 5.08
CA ARG A 181 -6.40 6.01 4.93
C ARG A 181 -6.74 4.98 3.86
N ASP A 182 -6.11 5.10 2.71
CA ASP A 182 -6.41 4.26 1.55
C ASP A 182 -5.97 2.80 1.80
N SER A 183 -4.89 2.61 2.57
CA SER A 183 -4.49 1.28 3.07
C SER A 183 -5.50 0.69 4.04
N TYR A 184 -6.02 1.48 5.00
CA TYR A 184 -7.06 1.00 5.92
C TYR A 184 -8.37 0.66 5.21
N LEU A 185 -8.80 1.46 4.24
CA LEU A 185 -9.98 1.16 3.43
C LEU A 185 -9.79 -0.16 2.67
N SER A 186 -8.64 -0.36 2.04
CA SER A 186 -8.32 -1.59 1.31
C SER A 186 -8.33 -2.82 2.22
N ILE A 187 -7.80 -2.71 3.44
CA ILE A 187 -7.82 -3.81 4.43
C ILE A 187 -9.26 -4.15 4.85
N LEU A 188 -10.10 -3.15 5.14
CA LEU A 188 -11.48 -3.41 5.55
C LEU A 188 -12.25 -4.14 4.45
N GLN A 189 -12.10 -3.71 3.19
CA GLN A 189 -12.72 -4.38 2.05
C GLN A 189 -12.20 -5.82 1.90
N ALA A 190 -10.89 -6.04 2.08
CA ALA A 190 -10.29 -7.35 1.95
C ALA A 190 -10.73 -8.33 3.05
N VAL A 191 -10.91 -7.87 4.29
CA VAL A 191 -11.40 -8.71 5.40
C VAL A 191 -12.80 -9.24 5.10
N ASP A 192 -13.70 -8.39 4.65
CA ASP A 192 -15.07 -8.78 4.29
C ASP A 192 -15.06 -9.68 3.05
N PHE A 193 -14.31 -9.31 2.02
CA PHE A 193 -14.18 -10.07 0.77
C PHE A 193 -13.65 -11.49 0.98
N VAL A 194 -12.62 -11.66 1.82
CA VAL A 194 -12.01 -12.98 2.11
C VAL A 194 -13.00 -13.89 2.84
N LYS A 195 -13.74 -13.33 3.80
CA LYS A 195 -14.78 -14.09 4.50
C LYS A 195 -15.86 -14.60 3.55
N GLU A 196 -16.32 -13.75 2.64
CA GLU A 196 -17.39 -14.06 1.70
C GLU A 196 -16.96 -15.03 0.59
N ASN A 197 -15.76 -14.87 0.04
CA ASN A 197 -15.33 -15.57 -1.17
C ASN A 197 -14.35 -16.73 -0.90
N LEU A 198 -13.62 -16.73 0.22
CA LEU A 198 -12.63 -17.75 0.57
C LEU A 198 -12.96 -18.48 1.88
N GLY A 199 -13.99 -18.08 2.61
CA GLY A 199 -14.41 -18.73 3.85
C GLY A 199 -13.46 -18.53 5.04
N ILE A 200 -12.42 -17.71 4.92
CA ILE A 200 -11.45 -17.44 5.98
C ILE A 200 -11.86 -16.17 6.74
N SER A 201 -12.01 -16.27 8.05
CA SER A 201 -12.39 -15.14 8.91
C SER A 201 -11.16 -14.54 9.60
N MET A 202 -10.61 -13.46 9.02
CA MET A 202 -9.64 -12.61 9.71
C MET A 202 -10.35 -11.75 10.77
N GLU A 203 -9.62 -11.27 11.77
CA GLU A 203 -10.18 -10.34 12.75
C GLU A 203 -10.55 -9.02 12.06
N ARG A 204 -11.81 -8.54 12.27
CA ARG A 204 -12.26 -7.28 11.70
C ARG A 204 -11.71 -6.10 12.50
N PRO A 205 -10.88 -5.24 11.88
CA PRO A 205 -10.18 -4.18 12.60
C PRO A 205 -11.14 -3.07 13.12
N LYS A 206 -10.82 -2.54 14.31
CA LYS A 206 -11.33 -1.25 14.78
C LYS A 206 -10.26 -0.19 14.61
N ILE A 207 -10.29 0.50 13.46
CA ILE A 207 -9.21 1.39 13.06
C ILE A 207 -9.41 2.79 13.62
N ARG A 208 -8.33 3.32 14.22
CA ARG A 208 -8.19 4.73 14.62
C ARG A 208 -6.83 5.24 14.10
N CYS A 209 -6.88 6.32 13.36
CA CYS A 209 -5.67 6.89 12.76
C CYS A 209 -4.85 7.67 13.80
N SER A 210 -3.57 7.31 13.96
CA SER A 210 -2.59 8.02 14.80
C SER A 210 -1.72 9.02 14.03
N PHE A 211 -1.87 9.12 12.69
CA PHE A 211 -0.99 9.90 11.81
C PHE A 211 -1.50 11.30 11.48
N ARG A 212 -2.61 11.76 12.08
CA ARG A 212 -3.25 13.03 11.74
C ARG A 212 -2.32 14.23 11.85
N SER A 213 -1.57 14.31 12.94
CA SER A 213 -0.66 15.43 13.20
C SER A 213 0.55 15.48 12.25
N GLN A 214 0.82 14.39 11.56
CA GLN A 214 1.93 14.24 10.63
C GLN A 214 1.52 14.48 9.17
N ASN A 215 0.21 14.60 8.89
CA ASN A 215 -0.34 14.69 7.54
C ASN A 215 -0.95 16.06 7.28
N ASN A 216 -0.24 16.91 6.53
CA ASN A 216 -0.72 18.23 6.12
C ASN A 216 -1.93 18.17 5.18
N GLN A 217 -2.17 17.02 4.52
CA GLN A 217 -3.29 16.79 3.59
C GLN A 217 -4.46 16.05 4.28
N CYS A 218 -4.45 15.97 5.62
CA CYS A 218 -5.51 15.28 6.35
C CYS A 218 -6.86 15.97 6.16
N ILE A 219 -7.86 15.20 5.70
CA ILE A 219 -9.23 15.68 5.48
C ILE A 219 -10.06 15.79 6.77
N GLY A 220 -9.44 15.55 7.94
CA GLY A 220 -10.05 15.72 9.24
C GLY A 220 -11.31 14.87 9.42
N LYS A 221 -12.41 15.50 9.85
CA LYS A 221 -13.68 14.83 10.17
C LYS A 221 -14.32 14.06 9.00
N ARG A 222 -13.93 14.35 7.75
CA ARG A 222 -14.40 13.58 6.57
C ARG A 222 -13.74 12.20 6.46
N CYS A 223 -12.62 11.99 7.16
CA CYS A 223 -11.94 10.69 7.17
C CYS A 223 -12.61 9.76 8.20
N PRO A 224 -13.03 8.54 7.83
CA PRO A 224 -13.70 7.61 8.74
C PRO A 224 -12.82 7.17 9.92
N PHE A 225 -11.51 7.32 9.81
CA PHE A 225 -10.54 6.90 10.82
C PHE A 225 -10.03 8.05 11.71
N CYS A 226 -10.46 9.28 11.44
CA CYS A 226 -10.06 10.48 12.17
C CYS A 226 -11.05 10.78 13.29
N LYS A 227 -10.90 10.11 14.43
CA LYS A 227 -11.71 10.35 15.64
C LYS A 227 -10.83 10.86 16.77
#